data_284f32c2bc29c09c6dedbad48d654134
#
_entry.id   284f32c2bc29c09c6dedbad48d654134
#
_cell.length_a   1.000
_cell.length_b   1.000
_cell.length_c   1.000
_cell.angle_alpha   90.00
_cell.angle_beta   90.00
_cell.angle_gamma   90.00
#
_symmetry.space_group_name_H-M   'P 1'
#
loop_
_entity.id
_entity.type
_entity.pdbx_description
1 polymer ?
#
loop_
_entity_poly.entity_id
_entity_poly.type
_entity_poly.pdbx_seq_one_letter_code
_entity_poly.pdbx_strand_id
1 'polypeptide(L)'
;SAANNAGSAADSARLTFGAAVRASNTQRCVSMRGDIGGTGNNQFYTYYDNSQITGHMTSSTVWGDYTLSAWGANGFTVTSNDADAANALNYLAIKGQSGNDFQLAEILSATATGNQFNSFGTTASKIQAVIGGIVGATTNNAIANATPNCESYNIFASQASAQINLTGAGTATSSTGTTAITGSGTSFRNFRQGDLFQTIGNAAIGTISTVTSATALSLTANASTAITNAAFTVKRPRQFCLTFGMSDNATTTADPFLRLSSTAIVVAKTTGVDHVIGEITDFDTRPGFNINYTTASSSVCRGWVLGFADTSRRRRRGSNVS
;
A
#
# COMPACT_ATOMS: atom_id res chain seq x y z
N SER A 1 10.03 8.91 -5.13
CA SER A 1 11.15 8.01 -4.78
C SER A 1 12.43 8.68 -5.21
N ALA A 2 13.33 8.94 -4.28
CA ALA A 2 14.68 9.35 -4.61
C ALA A 2 15.55 8.10 -4.58
N ALA A 3 16.03 7.69 -5.73
CA ALA A 3 17.08 6.71 -5.83
C ALA A 3 18.41 7.47 -5.76
N ASN A 4 19.22 7.21 -4.75
CA ASN A 4 20.58 7.73 -4.72
C ASN A 4 21.44 6.82 -5.60
N ASN A 5 21.85 7.32 -6.75
CA ASN A 5 22.78 6.67 -7.64
C ASN A 5 24.19 7.25 -7.44
N ALA A 6 24.65 7.31 -6.22
CA ALA A 6 26.05 7.61 -5.94
C ALA A 6 26.85 6.34 -6.22
N GLY A 7 27.62 6.35 -7.28
CA GLY A 7 28.41 5.23 -7.78
C GLY A 7 29.61 4.84 -6.90
N SER A 8 29.37 4.52 -5.66
CA SER A 8 30.23 3.68 -4.87
C SER A 8 29.41 2.45 -4.47
N ALA A 9 30.02 1.30 -4.45
CA ALA A 9 29.44 0.03 -4.07
C ALA A 9 28.94 0.03 -2.60
N ALA A 10 28.07 0.95 -2.27
CA ALA A 10 27.29 0.90 -1.05
C ALA A 10 26.08 0.03 -1.35
N ASP A 11 26.10 -1.16 -0.88
CA ASP A 11 25.03 -2.16 -0.96
C ASP A 11 23.82 -1.70 -0.15
N SER A 12 23.32 -0.48 -0.40
CA SER A 12 22.19 0.10 0.34
C SER A 12 21.09 0.55 -0.61
N ALA A 13 19.88 0.09 -0.36
CA ALA A 13 18.67 0.57 -1.01
C ALA A 13 17.95 1.58 -0.10
N ARG A 14 17.52 2.71 -0.67
CA ARG A 14 16.78 3.75 0.04
C ARG A 14 15.52 4.10 -0.71
N LEU A 15 14.41 4.21 -0.01
CA LEU A 15 13.14 4.62 -0.58
C LEU A 15 12.38 5.51 0.40
N THR A 16 11.84 6.60 -0.11
CA THR A 16 10.94 7.49 0.64
C THR A 16 9.65 7.69 -0.12
N PHE A 17 8.55 7.69 0.58
CA PHE A 17 7.23 8.00 0.07
C PHE A 17 6.52 8.97 1.00
N GLY A 18 6.21 10.16 0.51
CA GLY A 18 5.58 11.20 1.30
C GLY A 18 4.43 11.88 0.57
N ALA A 19 3.65 12.61 1.34
CA ALA A 19 2.54 13.39 0.85
C ALA A 19 2.42 14.71 1.62
N ALA A 20 1.85 15.72 0.97
CA ALA A 20 1.47 16.97 1.60
C ALA A 20 0.13 17.46 1.06
N VAL A 21 -0.67 18.07 1.92
CA VAL A 21 -1.98 18.64 1.56
C VAL A 21 -2.04 20.11 1.93
N ARG A 22 -2.33 20.96 0.92
CA ARG A 22 -2.38 22.41 1.07
C ARG A 22 -3.41 22.89 2.09
N ALA A 23 -4.61 22.30 2.03
CA ALA A 23 -5.74 22.78 2.84
C ALA A 23 -5.52 22.66 4.34
N SER A 24 -4.83 21.59 4.75
CA SER A 24 -4.49 21.35 6.16
C SER A 24 -3.07 21.76 6.53
N ASN A 25 -2.27 22.16 5.55
CA ASN A 25 -0.82 22.39 5.69
C ASN A 25 -0.11 21.23 6.39
N THR A 26 -0.56 20.03 6.12
CA THR A 26 0.00 18.80 6.69
C THR A 26 0.90 18.11 5.68
N GLN A 27 1.96 17.53 6.17
CA GLN A 27 2.89 16.72 5.39
C GLN A 27 3.36 15.51 6.21
N ARG A 28 3.67 14.42 5.54
CA ARG A 28 4.08 13.18 6.19
C ARG A 28 4.94 12.36 5.25
N CYS A 29 5.86 11.58 5.81
CA CYS A 29 6.61 10.61 5.02
C CYS A 29 6.83 9.31 5.76
N VAL A 30 7.08 8.27 5.00
CA VAL A 30 7.66 7.00 5.42
C VAL A 30 8.90 6.74 4.60
N SER A 31 9.92 6.18 5.21
CA SER A 31 11.19 5.90 4.55
C SER A 31 11.76 4.57 4.99
N MET A 32 12.54 3.99 4.11
CA MET A 32 13.32 2.79 4.40
C MET A 32 14.76 2.93 3.93
N ARG A 33 15.63 2.20 4.60
CA ARG A 33 16.99 1.92 4.15
C ARG A 33 17.32 0.47 4.45
N GLY A 34 17.81 -0.24 3.46
CA GLY A 34 18.41 -1.55 3.61
C GLY A 34 19.91 -1.46 3.37
N ASP A 35 20.73 -1.97 4.27
CA ASP A 35 22.17 -2.06 4.16
C ASP A 35 22.61 -3.53 4.09
N ILE A 36 23.37 -3.87 3.07
CA ILE A 36 24.08 -5.14 2.99
C ILE A 36 25.49 -4.89 3.53
N GLY A 37 25.75 -5.25 4.76
CA GLY A 37 27.06 -5.05 5.39
C GLY A 37 28.08 -6.09 4.93
N GLY A 38 29.23 -5.65 4.44
CA GLY A 38 30.27 -6.55 3.88
C GLY A 38 30.94 -7.51 4.88
N THR A 39 30.90 -7.27 6.17
CA THR A 39 31.44 -8.13 7.25
C THR A 39 30.62 -8.08 8.53
N GLY A 40 29.46 -7.44 8.50
CA GLY A 40 28.56 -7.25 9.62
C GLY A 40 27.13 -7.57 9.19
N ASN A 41 26.25 -7.56 10.15
CA ASN A 41 24.86 -7.89 9.98
C ASN A 41 24.19 -6.98 8.95
N ASN A 42 23.44 -7.57 8.04
CA ASN A 42 22.50 -6.83 7.21
C ASN A 42 21.51 -6.09 8.10
N GLN A 43 21.22 -4.84 7.78
CA GLN A 43 20.34 -4.02 8.59
C GLN A 43 19.27 -3.37 7.73
N PHE A 44 18.07 -3.36 8.26
CA PHE A 44 16.93 -2.68 7.66
C PHE A 44 16.41 -1.62 8.63
N TYR A 45 16.34 -0.39 8.13
CA TYR A 45 15.88 0.76 8.91
C TYR A 45 14.59 1.29 8.34
N THR A 46 13.69 1.69 9.21
CA THR A 46 12.45 2.36 8.83
C THR A 46 12.31 3.68 9.58
N TYR A 47 11.60 4.63 8.96
CA TYR A 47 11.40 5.95 9.51
C TYR A 47 10.02 6.46 9.14
N TYR A 48 9.39 7.14 10.09
CA TYR A 48 8.14 7.85 9.90
C TYR A 48 8.28 9.28 10.44
N ASP A 49 7.81 10.27 9.69
CA ASP A 49 7.74 11.65 10.13
C ASP A 49 6.42 12.32 9.71
N ASN A 50 5.87 13.12 10.61
CA ASN A 50 4.62 13.83 10.42
C ASN A 50 4.79 15.32 10.09
N SER A 51 6.03 15.79 9.88
CA SER A 51 6.39 17.17 9.56
C SER A 51 7.19 17.33 8.28
N GLN A 52 7.58 16.24 7.63
CA GLN A 52 8.43 16.22 6.44
C GLN A 52 7.75 15.48 5.28
N ILE A 53 8.15 15.79 4.05
CA ILE A 53 7.72 15.06 2.85
C ILE A 53 8.70 13.97 2.43
N THR A 54 9.91 14.02 2.93
CA THR A 54 10.92 12.96 2.75
C THR A 54 11.83 12.91 3.96
N GLY A 55 12.43 11.74 4.19
CA GLY A 55 13.46 11.55 5.19
C GLY A 55 14.41 10.45 4.73
N HIS A 56 15.56 10.82 4.18
CA HIS A 56 16.61 9.86 3.87
C HIS A 56 17.38 9.53 5.14
N MET A 57 17.67 8.25 5.32
CA MET A 57 18.38 7.77 6.50
C MET A 57 19.81 7.34 6.18
N THR A 58 20.73 7.65 7.08
CA THR A 58 21.90 6.82 7.37
C THR A 58 21.54 5.77 8.41
N SER A 59 22.48 4.94 8.83
CA SER A 59 22.20 3.92 9.85
C SER A 59 21.75 4.49 11.20
N SER A 60 22.00 5.75 11.50
CA SER A 60 21.72 6.33 12.82
C SER A 60 21.14 7.75 12.77
N THR A 61 21.11 8.39 11.60
CA THR A 61 20.64 9.76 11.44
C THR A 61 19.72 9.88 10.23
N VAL A 62 18.74 10.77 10.32
CA VAL A 62 18.00 11.23 9.15
C VAL A 62 18.90 12.19 8.39
N TRP A 63 19.01 11.96 7.10
CA TRP A 63 19.90 12.69 6.21
C TRP A 63 19.13 13.00 4.92
N GLY A 64 19.16 14.22 4.48
CA GLY A 64 18.39 14.64 3.30
C GLY A 64 16.89 14.65 3.55
N ASP A 65 16.46 15.29 4.61
CA ASP A 65 15.06 15.56 4.87
C ASP A 65 14.60 16.84 4.17
N TYR A 66 13.40 16.78 3.65
CA TYR A 66 12.78 17.91 2.95
C TYR A 66 11.41 18.22 3.53
N THR A 67 11.20 19.52 3.74
CA THR A 67 9.92 20.07 4.19
C THR A 67 9.29 20.87 3.06
N LEU A 68 8.00 20.72 2.86
CA LEU A 68 7.25 21.62 2.01
C LEU A 68 6.99 22.90 2.80
N SER A 69 7.66 23.98 2.42
CA SER A 69 7.67 25.23 3.19
C SER A 69 6.64 26.24 2.74
N ALA A 70 6.22 26.22 1.48
CA ALA A 70 5.22 27.14 0.96
C ALA A 70 4.44 26.58 -0.22
N TRP A 71 3.20 27.07 -0.37
CA TRP A 71 2.33 26.84 -1.51
C TRP A 71 2.17 28.13 -2.31
N GLY A 72 2.58 28.14 -3.55
CA GLY A 72 2.36 29.21 -4.50
C GLY A 72 1.04 29.09 -5.29
N ALA A 73 0.79 30.04 -6.16
CA ALA A 73 -0.36 30.01 -7.07
C ALA A 73 -0.25 28.83 -8.08
N ASN A 74 0.96 28.61 -8.60
CA ASN A 74 1.24 27.63 -9.65
C ASN A 74 2.32 26.61 -9.26
N GLY A 75 2.61 26.46 -7.98
CA GLY A 75 3.66 25.56 -7.52
C GLY A 75 3.78 25.51 -6.00
N PHE A 76 4.88 24.98 -5.54
CA PHE A 76 5.21 24.88 -4.12
C PHE A 76 6.72 25.01 -3.94
N THR A 77 7.12 25.36 -2.72
CA THR A 77 8.53 25.46 -2.32
C THR A 77 8.87 24.32 -1.38
N VAL A 78 9.97 23.66 -1.66
CA VAL A 78 10.55 22.64 -0.80
C VAL A 78 11.85 23.19 -0.23
N THR A 79 11.99 23.07 1.08
CA THR A 79 13.22 23.44 1.79
C THR A 79 13.96 22.17 2.19
N SER A 80 15.23 22.07 1.85
CA SER A 80 16.12 21.06 2.40
C SER A 80 16.53 21.52 3.80
N ASN A 81 16.33 20.65 4.77
CA ASN A 81 16.74 20.91 6.16
C ASN A 81 18.16 20.38 6.42
N ASP A 82 18.72 19.66 5.46
CA ASP A 82 20.07 19.11 5.54
C ASP A 82 20.93 19.54 4.35
N ALA A 83 22.21 19.69 4.58
CA ALA A 83 23.18 20.25 3.62
C ALA A 83 23.53 19.31 2.45
N ASP A 84 23.00 18.13 2.40
CA ASP A 84 23.38 17.16 1.37
C ASP A 84 22.51 17.26 0.12
N ALA A 85 23.07 17.87 -0.88
CA ALA A 85 22.38 18.55 -1.97
C ALA A 85 22.07 17.68 -3.20
N ALA A 86 22.24 16.39 -3.18
CA ALA A 86 22.26 15.59 -4.43
C ALA A 86 21.08 14.63 -4.62
N ASN A 87 19.95 14.81 -3.94
CA ASN A 87 18.81 13.89 -4.06
C ASN A 87 17.80 14.39 -5.11
N ALA A 88 17.47 13.52 -6.08
CA ALA A 88 16.39 13.79 -7.01
C ALA A 88 15.03 13.48 -6.35
N LEU A 89 14.13 14.47 -6.32
CA LEU A 89 12.76 14.30 -5.89
C LEU A 89 11.85 14.13 -7.10
N ASN A 90 11.11 13.03 -7.12
CA ASN A 90 10.02 12.85 -8.07
C ASN A 90 8.71 13.18 -7.36
N TYR A 91 7.87 13.99 -7.97
CA TYR A 91 6.59 14.36 -7.38
C TYR A 91 5.44 14.28 -8.38
N LEU A 92 4.24 14.06 -7.85
CA LEU A 92 2.98 14.21 -8.53
C LEU A 92 2.18 15.29 -7.81
N ALA A 93 1.84 16.36 -8.52
CA ALA A 93 0.97 17.41 -8.00
C ALA A 93 -0.44 17.22 -8.56
N ILE A 94 -1.43 17.16 -7.66
CA ILE A 94 -2.84 17.00 -8.03
C ILE A 94 -3.60 18.22 -7.51
N LYS A 95 -4.32 18.91 -8.40
CA LYS A 95 -5.16 20.06 -8.05
C LYS A 95 -6.58 19.58 -7.75
N GLY A 96 -7.05 19.82 -6.53
CA GLY A 96 -8.45 19.67 -6.15
C GLY A 96 -9.31 20.87 -6.56
N GLN A 97 -10.62 20.71 -6.52
CA GLN A 97 -11.59 21.79 -6.75
C GLN A 97 -11.94 22.52 -5.45
N SER A 98 -11.72 21.88 -4.31
CA SER A 98 -11.97 22.45 -2.97
C SER A 98 -10.91 22.00 -1.98
N GLY A 99 -10.81 22.71 -0.85
CA GLY A 99 -9.88 22.37 0.22
C GLY A 99 -10.13 21.02 0.92
N ASN A 100 -11.28 20.40 0.66
CA ASN A 100 -11.67 19.13 1.27
C ASN A 100 -11.55 17.92 0.32
N ASP A 101 -11.01 18.12 -0.88
CA ASP A 101 -10.88 17.06 -1.87
C ASP A 101 -9.79 16.05 -1.52
N PHE A 102 -8.81 16.50 -0.76
CA PHE A 102 -7.70 15.69 -0.28
C PHE A 102 -7.57 15.83 1.24
N GLN A 103 -7.36 14.70 1.91
CA GLN A 103 -7.16 14.65 3.34
C GLN A 103 -5.94 13.79 3.66
N LEU A 104 -5.06 14.25 4.52
CA LEU A 104 -3.87 13.53 4.95
C LEU A 104 -3.97 13.22 6.43
N ALA A 105 -3.89 11.96 6.78
CA ALA A 105 -3.95 11.48 8.16
C ALA A 105 -2.78 10.56 8.49
N GLU A 106 -2.50 10.41 9.78
CA GLU A 106 -1.67 9.34 10.29
C GLU A 106 -2.46 8.04 10.32
N ILE A 107 -1.81 6.94 10.04
CA ILE A 107 -2.33 5.59 10.23
C ILE A 107 -1.44 4.85 11.23
N LEU A 108 -2.09 4.19 12.17
CA LEU A 108 -1.46 3.32 13.16
C LEU A 108 -2.01 1.91 12.97
N SER A 109 -1.15 0.91 12.91
CA SER A 109 -1.64 -0.47 12.88
C SER A 109 -2.30 -0.84 14.21
N ALA A 110 -3.31 -1.71 14.15
CA ALA A 110 -3.90 -2.26 15.36
C ALA A 110 -2.90 -3.19 16.09
N THR A 111 -3.00 -3.24 17.40
CA THR A 111 -2.27 -4.19 18.24
C THR A 111 -3.05 -5.48 18.50
N ALA A 112 -4.26 -5.58 17.97
CA ALA A 112 -5.12 -6.76 18.03
C ALA A 112 -5.83 -6.96 16.69
N THR A 113 -6.20 -8.19 16.38
CA THR A 113 -7.01 -8.52 15.21
C THR A 113 -8.43 -7.94 15.33
N GLY A 114 -9.05 -7.65 14.18
CA GLY A 114 -10.39 -7.08 14.10
C GLY A 114 -10.46 -5.77 13.33
N ASN A 115 -11.63 -5.15 13.37
CA ASN A 115 -11.90 -3.91 12.64
C ASN A 115 -11.42 -2.68 13.43
N GLN A 116 -10.71 -1.80 12.73
CA GLN A 116 -10.30 -0.49 13.22
C GLN A 116 -10.78 0.60 12.26
N PHE A 117 -11.46 1.61 12.79
CA PHE A 117 -11.84 2.80 12.03
C PHE A 117 -10.70 3.83 12.02
N ASN A 118 -10.35 4.29 10.82
CA ASN A 118 -9.34 5.33 10.58
C ASN A 118 -10.03 6.59 10.08
N SER A 119 -9.97 7.67 10.86
CA SER A 119 -10.68 8.92 10.61
C SER A 119 -9.77 9.95 9.95
N PHE A 120 -10.32 10.72 9.00
CA PHE A 120 -9.70 11.94 8.46
C PHE A 120 -10.17 13.22 9.19
N GLY A 121 -10.91 13.08 10.28
CA GLY A 121 -11.48 14.20 11.02
C GLY A 121 -12.91 14.53 10.59
N THR A 122 -13.54 15.45 11.33
CA THR A 122 -14.99 15.73 11.22
C THR A 122 -15.38 16.61 10.02
N THR A 123 -14.42 17.31 9.41
CA THR A 123 -14.66 18.26 8.32
C THR A 123 -14.46 17.66 6.93
N ALA A 124 -13.92 16.45 6.84
CA ALA A 124 -13.66 15.79 5.57
C ALA A 124 -14.98 15.37 4.89
N SER A 125 -14.97 15.37 3.56
CA SER A 125 -16.03 14.75 2.76
C SER A 125 -15.87 13.23 2.77
N LYS A 126 -16.91 12.50 2.33
CA LYS A 126 -16.81 11.04 2.18
C LYS A 126 -15.63 10.68 1.29
N ILE A 127 -14.77 9.80 1.78
CA ILE A 127 -13.59 9.33 1.06
C ILE A 127 -13.98 8.24 0.06
N GLN A 128 -13.39 8.29 -1.14
CA GLN A 128 -13.65 7.34 -2.23
C GLN A 128 -12.42 6.48 -2.56
N ALA A 129 -11.25 6.96 -2.24
CA ALA A 129 -10.02 6.23 -2.44
C ALA A 129 -8.96 6.69 -1.45
N VAL A 130 -8.00 5.85 -1.20
CA VAL A 130 -6.82 6.15 -0.39
C VAL A 130 -5.55 5.63 -1.05
N ILE A 131 -4.46 6.34 -0.81
CA ILE A 131 -3.09 5.88 -1.04
C ILE A 131 -2.28 6.17 0.21
N GLY A 132 -1.38 5.30 0.58
CA GLY A 132 -0.59 5.51 1.78
C GLY A 132 0.67 4.67 1.84
N GLY A 133 1.42 4.90 2.90
CA GLY A 133 2.59 4.11 3.24
C GLY A 133 2.61 3.81 4.73
N ILE A 134 3.09 2.64 5.10
CA ILE A 134 3.25 2.21 6.50
C ILE A 134 4.58 1.50 6.67
N VAL A 135 5.23 1.74 7.79
CA VAL A 135 6.53 1.17 8.15
C VAL A 135 6.52 0.70 9.59
N GLY A 136 7.53 -0.07 9.95
CA GLY A 136 7.70 -0.58 11.30
C GLY A 136 8.11 0.42 12.37
N ALA A 137 8.32 1.69 12.02
CA ALA A 137 8.62 2.71 13.01
C ALA A 137 7.48 2.85 14.03
N THR A 138 7.82 2.74 15.31
CA THR A 138 6.85 2.85 16.41
C THR A 138 6.71 4.27 16.94
N THR A 139 7.65 5.14 16.63
CA THR A 139 7.75 6.52 17.12
C THR A 139 7.83 7.50 15.94
N ASN A 140 7.26 8.68 16.09
CA ASN A 140 7.42 9.78 15.14
C ASN A 140 8.85 10.32 15.22
N ASN A 141 9.41 10.70 14.06
CA ASN A 141 10.74 11.30 13.94
C ASN A 141 11.86 10.48 14.62
N ALA A 142 11.76 9.16 14.53
CA ALA A 142 12.77 8.27 15.03
C ALA A 142 13.05 7.15 14.03
N ILE A 143 14.33 6.85 13.87
CA ILE A 143 14.74 5.70 13.08
C ILE A 143 14.50 4.45 13.91
N ALA A 144 13.69 3.54 13.37
CA ALA A 144 13.54 2.21 13.92
C ALA A 144 14.51 1.27 13.19
N ASN A 145 15.38 0.62 13.97
CA ASN A 145 16.11 -0.53 13.49
C ASN A 145 15.24 -1.76 13.70
N ALA A 146 15.21 -2.63 12.74
CA ALA A 146 14.27 -3.72 12.61
C ALA A 146 14.34 -4.84 13.66
N THR A 147 15.13 -4.73 14.68
CA THR A 147 15.09 -5.69 15.78
C THR A 147 14.04 -5.31 16.82
N PRO A 148 13.03 -6.12 17.03
CA PRO A 148 12.63 -7.38 16.39
C PRO A 148 11.34 -7.30 15.58
N ASN A 149 10.82 -6.17 15.19
CA ASN A 149 9.37 -6.08 15.01
C ASN A 149 8.84 -5.62 13.66
N CYS A 150 9.59 -5.02 12.76
CA CYS A 150 9.04 -4.60 11.47
C CYS A 150 10.15 -4.34 10.43
N GLU A 151 10.40 -5.29 9.59
CA GLU A 151 11.47 -5.27 8.60
C GLU A 151 10.98 -4.89 7.21
N SER A 152 9.88 -4.16 7.10
CA SER A 152 9.34 -3.83 5.80
C SER A 152 8.77 -2.43 5.69
N TYR A 153 8.77 -1.98 4.46
CA TYR A 153 8.17 -0.76 3.98
C TYR A 153 7.03 -1.12 3.04
N ASN A 154 5.86 -0.59 3.29
CA ASN A 154 4.65 -0.89 2.54
C ASN A 154 4.08 0.38 1.90
N ILE A 155 3.76 0.32 0.62
CA ILE A 155 2.94 1.30 -0.08
C ILE A 155 1.65 0.63 -0.48
N PHE A 156 0.52 1.26 -0.22
CA PHE A 156 -0.78 0.70 -0.50
C PHE A 156 -1.72 1.69 -1.17
N ALA A 157 -2.72 1.16 -1.86
CA ALA A 157 -3.86 1.91 -2.37
C ALA A 157 -5.14 1.09 -2.30
N SER A 158 -6.26 1.77 -2.10
CA SER A 158 -7.60 1.18 -2.11
C SER A 158 -8.64 2.19 -2.57
N GLN A 159 -9.77 1.72 -3.09
CA GLN A 159 -10.88 2.57 -3.48
C GLN A 159 -12.24 2.04 -2.99
N ALA A 160 -13.16 2.96 -2.76
CA ALA A 160 -14.47 2.73 -2.11
C ALA A 160 -15.49 1.99 -2.96
N SER A 161 -15.31 1.89 -4.28
CA SER A 161 -16.27 1.13 -5.07
C SER A 161 -16.19 -0.35 -4.71
N ALA A 162 -17.35 -0.96 -4.45
CA ALA A 162 -17.47 -2.38 -4.16
C ALA A 162 -16.60 -3.21 -5.11
N GLN A 163 -16.07 -4.31 -4.60
CA GLN A 163 -15.39 -5.30 -5.41
C GLN A 163 -16.23 -5.59 -6.65
N ILE A 164 -15.64 -5.50 -7.83
CA ILE A 164 -16.39 -5.84 -9.05
C ILE A 164 -16.52 -7.35 -9.11
N ASN A 165 -17.74 -7.83 -9.01
CA ASN A 165 -18.06 -9.19 -9.42
C ASN A 165 -18.18 -9.19 -10.95
N LEU A 166 -17.21 -9.79 -11.60
CA LEU A 166 -17.22 -10.01 -13.03
C LEU A 166 -17.87 -11.39 -13.26
N THR A 167 -19.05 -11.42 -13.85
CA THR A 167 -19.62 -12.69 -14.30
C THR A 167 -18.79 -13.19 -15.47
N GLY A 168 -18.19 -14.36 -15.33
CA GLY A 168 -17.47 -14.99 -16.43
C GLY A 168 -18.42 -15.52 -17.49
N ALA A 169 -18.13 -15.26 -18.76
CA ALA A 169 -18.80 -15.97 -19.86
C ALA A 169 -18.31 -17.43 -19.90
N GLY A 170 -19.17 -18.33 -20.30
CA GLY A 170 -18.84 -19.75 -20.41
C GLY A 170 -18.79 -20.51 -19.08
N THR A 171 -18.09 -21.61 -19.09
CA THR A 171 -17.91 -22.50 -17.93
C THR A 171 -16.45 -22.78 -17.66
N ALA A 172 -16.12 -23.12 -16.43
CA ALA A 172 -14.76 -23.42 -16.01
C ALA A 172 -14.66 -24.77 -15.28
N THR A 173 -13.47 -25.32 -15.31
CA THR A 173 -13.08 -26.54 -14.58
C THR A 173 -11.84 -26.27 -13.74
N SER A 174 -11.89 -26.67 -12.47
CA SER A 174 -10.75 -26.69 -11.55
C SER A 174 -10.73 -28.03 -10.80
N SER A 175 -9.55 -28.44 -10.38
CA SER A 175 -9.37 -29.59 -9.50
C SER A 175 -8.59 -29.19 -8.27
N THR A 176 -9.00 -29.68 -7.10
CA THR A 176 -8.20 -29.52 -5.89
C THR A 176 -6.85 -30.21 -6.09
N GLY A 177 -5.77 -29.59 -5.68
CA GLY A 177 -4.42 -30.13 -5.89
C GLY A 177 -3.70 -29.63 -7.14
N THR A 178 -4.35 -28.80 -7.99
CA THR A 178 -3.71 -28.14 -9.13
C THR A 178 -3.97 -26.64 -9.13
N THR A 179 -3.05 -25.88 -9.75
CA THR A 179 -3.22 -24.44 -9.95
C THR A 179 -3.93 -24.12 -11.26
N ALA A 180 -4.13 -25.07 -12.14
CA ALA A 180 -4.67 -24.85 -13.48
C ALA A 180 -6.20 -24.72 -13.47
N ILE A 181 -6.70 -23.71 -14.16
CA ILE A 181 -8.11 -23.53 -14.50
C ILE A 181 -8.25 -23.59 -16.01
N THR A 182 -9.16 -24.41 -16.48
CA THR A 182 -9.53 -24.49 -17.90
C THR A 182 -10.95 -23.99 -18.10
N GLY A 183 -11.20 -23.34 -19.22
CA GLY A 183 -12.49 -22.75 -19.57
C GLY A 183 -13.03 -23.25 -20.90
N SER A 184 -14.35 -23.24 -21.06
CA SER A 184 -15.06 -23.47 -22.31
C SER A 184 -15.99 -22.30 -22.59
N GLY A 185 -15.83 -21.66 -23.74
CA GLY A 185 -16.56 -20.44 -24.08
C GLY A 185 -16.22 -19.23 -23.22
N THR A 186 -15.07 -19.26 -22.56
CA THR A 186 -14.64 -18.19 -21.63
C THR A 186 -13.85 -17.09 -22.31
N SER A 187 -13.70 -15.98 -21.61
CA SER A 187 -12.85 -14.83 -22.01
C SER A 187 -11.91 -14.48 -20.87
N PHE A 188 -11.08 -15.42 -20.43
CA PHE A 188 -10.18 -15.21 -19.29
C PHE A 188 -9.22 -14.03 -19.46
N ARG A 189 -8.94 -13.59 -20.69
CA ARG A 189 -8.12 -12.40 -20.95
C ARG A 189 -8.68 -11.11 -20.35
N ASN A 190 -9.96 -11.11 -19.94
CA ASN A 190 -10.58 -9.98 -19.25
C ASN A 190 -10.21 -9.92 -17.76
N PHE A 191 -9.61 -10.99 -17.23
CA PHE A 191 -9.18 -11.09 -15.84
C PHE A 191 -7.69 -10.74 -15.72
N ARG A 192 -7.26 -10.50 -14.48
CA ARG A 192 -5.90 -10.04 -14.17
C ARG A 192 -5.30 -10.86 -13.05
N GLN A 193 -3.99 -10.83 -12.95
CA GLN A 193 -3.29 -11.29 -11.76
C GLN A 193 -3.85 -10.60 -10.51
N GLY A 194 -4.08 -11.36 -9.46
CA GLY A 194 -4.65 -10.88 -8.21
C GLY A 194 -6.19 -10.90 -8.14
N ASP A 195 -6.90 -11.13 -9.24
CA ASP A 195 -8.35 -11.34 -9.22
C ASP A 195 -8.66 -12.66 -8.49
N LEU A 196 -9.73 -12.68 -7.66
CA LEU A 196 -10.19 -13.88 -6.96
C LEU A 196 -11.19 -14.66 -7.81
N PHE A 197 -10.84 -15.86 -8.22
CA PHE A 197 -11.70 -16.78 -8.96
C PHE A 197 -12.61 -17.54 -7.98
N GLN A 198 -13.91 -17.54 -8.23
CA GLN A 198 -14.94 -18.05 -7.30
C GLN A 198 -16.02 -18.85 -8.03
N THR A 199 -16.73 -19.68 -7.29
CA THR A 199 -18.00 -20.26 -7.74
C THR A 199 -19.06 -19.17 -7.87
N ILE A 200 -20.18 -19.44 -8.53
CA ILE A 200 -21.36 -18.54 -8.58
C ILE A 200 -21.91 -18.24 -7.18
N GLY A 201 -21.76 -19.15 -6.23
CA GLY A 201 -22.13 -18.97 -4.82
C GLY A 201 -21.09 -18.21 -3.99
N ASN A 202 -20.08 -17.57 -4.61
CA ASN A 202 -19.00 -16.81 -4.00
C ASN A 202 -18.03 -17.64 -3.11
N ALA A 203 -18.03 -18.98 -3.22
CA ALA A 203 -16.97 -19.77 -2.60
C ALA A 203 -15.65 -19.55 -3.36
N ALA A 204 -14.59 -19.21 -2.65
CA ALA A 204 -13.28 -19.00 -3.24
C ALA A 204 -12.75 -20.30 -3.85
N ILE A 205 -12.19 -20.19 -5.06
CA ILE A 205 -11.45 -21.27 -5.73
C ILE A 205 -9.95 -20.96 -5.63
N GLY A 206 -9.57 -19.70 -5.84
CA GLY A 206 -8.19 -19.24 -5.67
C GLY A 206 -7.92 -17.90 -6.34
N THR A 207 -6.78 -17.32 -6.04
CA THR A 207 -6.33 -16.07 -6.64
C THR A 207 -5.61 -16.33 -7.97
N ILE A 208 -5.94 -15.57 -9.00
CA ILE A 208 -5.31 -15.70 -10.32
C ILE A 208 -3.85 -15.26 -10.25
N SER A 209 -2.94 -16.14 -10.66
CA SER A 209 -1.52 -15.86 -10.82
C SER A 209 -1.20 -15.33 -12.22
N THR A 210 -1.66 -16.06 -13.23
CA THR A 210 -1.41 -15.72 -14.65
C THR A 210 -2.60 -16.10 -15.52
N VAL A 211 -2.82 -15.33 -16.57
CA VAL A 211 -3.79 -15.64 -17.62
C VAL A 211 -3.01 -15.97 -18.90
N THR A 212 -3.03 -17.23 -19.31
CA THR A 212 -2.26 -17.70 -20.47
C THR A 212 -3.04 -17.57 -21.79
N SER A 213 -4.36 -17.74 -21.74
CA SER A 213 -5.20 -17.64 -22.95
C SER A 213 -6.63 -17.19 -22.60
N ALA A 214 -7.53 -17.16 -23.59
CA ALA A 214 -8.95 -16.95 -23.34
C ALA A 214 -9.61 -18.09 -22.53
N THR A 215 -9.00 -19.27 -22.54
CA THR A 215 -9.57 -20.48 -21.93
C THR A 215 -8.65 -21.16 -20.90
N ALA A 216 -7.52 -20.51 -20.55
CA ALA A 216 -6.59 -21.07 -19.57
C ALA A 216 -6.00 -19.97 -18.68
N LEU A 217 -5.99 -20.24 -17.39
CA LEU A 217 -5.32 -19.42 -16.38
C LEU A 217 -4.74 -20.31 -15.27
N SER A 218 -3.86 -19.74 -14.47
CA SER A 218 -3.27 -20.41 -13.29
C SER A 218 -3.54 -19.61 -12.04
N LEU A 219 -3.69 -20.31 -10.92
CA LEU A 219 -3.83 -19.74 -9.58
C LEU A 219 -2.49 -19.63 -8.88
N THR A 220 -2.42 -18.83 -7.83
CA THR A 220 -1.23 -18.65 -6.97
C THR A 220 -0.95 -19.89 -6.10
N ALA A 221 -1.98 -20.65 -5.80
CA ALA A 221 -1.93 -21.90 -5.04
C ALA A 221 -2.92 -22.87 -5.65
N ASN A 222 -2.86 -24.13 -5.23
CA ASN A 222 -3.83 -25.14 -5.66
C ASN A 222 -5.25 -24.70 -5.36
N ALA A 223 -6.17 -25.00 -6.28
CA ALA A 223 -7.58 -24.67 -6.12
C ALA A 223 -8.13 -25.27 -4.82
N SER A 224 -8.77 -24.41 -4.02
CA SER A 224 -9.39 -24.82 -2.75
C SER A 224 -10.73 -25.56 -2.96
N THR A 225 -11.34 -25.38 -4.14
CA THR A 225 -12.63 -25.97 -4.51
C THR A 225 -12.57 -26.48 -5.93
N ALA A 226 -13.01 -27.71 -6.15
CA ALA A 226 -13.16 -28.28 -7.48
C ALA A 226 -14.50 -27.83 -8.09
N ILE A 227 -14.48 -27.48 -9.37
CA ILE A 227 -15.66 -27.28 -10.20
C ILE A 227 -15.48 -28.00 -11.53
N THR A 228 -16.54 -28.51 -12.10
CA THR A 228 -16.50 -29.22 -13.40
C THR A 228 -17.51 -28.58 -14.33
N ASN A 229 -17.02 -27.99 -15.40
CA ASN A 229 -17.85 -27.34 -16.43
C ASN A 229 -18.95 -26.43 -15.82
N ALA A 230 -18.59 -25.68 -14.79
CA ALA A 230 -19.53 -24.89 -14.02
C ALA A 230 -19.36 -23.39 -14.30
N ALA A 231 -20.45 -22.64 -14.17
CA ALA A 231 -20.42 -21.19 -14.20
C ALA A 231 -19.63 -20.65 -12.99
N PHE A 232 -18.98 -19.52 -13.17
CA PHE A 232 -18.06 -18.92 -12.20
C PHE A 232 -18.22 -17.39 -12.14
N THR A 233 -17.70 -16.81 -11.08
CA THR A 233 -17.54 -15.37 -10.94
C THR A 233 -16.08 -15.05 -10.64
N VAL A 234 -15.68 -13.81 -10.93
CA VAL A 234 -14.34 -13.30 -10.61
C VAL A 234 -14.50 -12.00 -9.86
N LYS A 235 -13.92 -11.94 -8.68
CA LYS A 235 -13.95 -10.79 -7.82
C LYS A 235 -12.64 -10.04 -7.98
N ARG A 236 -12.70 -8.81 -8.46
CA ARG A 236 -11.51 -7.97 -8.62
C ARG A 236 -11.26 -7.19 -7.34
N PRO A 237 -10.13 -7.41 -6.66
CA PRO A 237 -9.77 -6.60 -5.51
C PRO A 237 -9.58 -5.13 -5.94
N ARG A 238 -10.05 -4.23 -5.08
CA ARG A 238 -9.93 -2.77 -5.26
C ARG A 238 -8.83 -2.17 -4.42
N GLN A 239 -7.98 -3.01 -3.91
CA GLN A 239 -6.83 -2.65 -3.10
C GLN A 239 -5.62 -3.45 -3.50
N PHE A 240 -4.47 -2.87 -3.27
CA PHE A 240 -3.18 -3.55 -3.42
C PHE A 240 -2.16 -2.92 -2.49
N CYS A 241 -1.13 -3.66 -2.19
CA CYS A 241 0.07 -3.11 -1.59
C CYS A 241 1.32 -3.68 -2.23
N LEU A 242 2.37 -2.90 -2.14
CA LEU A 242 3.73 -3.26 -2.49
C LEU A 242 4.57 -3.20 -1.22
N THR A 243 5.08 -4.34 -0.80
CA THR A 243 5.90 -4.46 0.40
C THR A 243 7.33 -4.74 -0.01
N PHE A 244 8.24 -3.91 0.47
CA PHE A 244 9.68 -4.10 0.37
C PHE A 244 10.22 -4.44 1.75
N GLY A 245 11.12 -5.36 1.81
CA GLY A 245 11.80 -5.71 3.06
C GLY A 245 13.11 -6.40 2.81
N MET A 246 13.83 -6.59 3.88
CA MET A 246 15.08 -7.33 3.91
C MET A 246 15.19 -8.03 5.25
N SER A 247 15.75 -9.23 5.27
CA SER A 247 16.03 -9.90 6.54
C SER A 247 17.08 -9.11 7.34
N ASP A 248 16.79 -8.88 8.61
CA ASP A 248 17.71 -8.24 9.53
C ASP A 248 18.52 -9.28 10.30
N ASN A 249 19.77 -8.93 10.64
CA ASN A 249 20.71 -9.79 11.38
C ASN A 249 21.08 -11.15 10.71
N ALA A 250 20.85 -11.33 9.43
CA ALA A 250 21.39 -12.49 8.73
C ALA A 250 22.90 -12.30 8.52
N THR A 251 23.70 -13.15 9.14
CA THR A 251 25.16 -13.07 9.06
C THR A 251 25.72 -13.54 7.70
N THR A 252 24.89 -14.13 6.84
CA THR A 252 25.36 -14.80 5.62
C THR A 252 24.63 -14.44 4.35
N THR A 253 23.37 -14.03 4.40
CA THR A 253 22.60 -13.63 3.21
C THR A 253 21.55 -12.59 3.59
N ALA A 254 21.59 -11.41 2.96
CA ALA A 254 20.45 -10.53 2.91
C ALA A 254 19.45 -11.17 1.95
N ASP A 255 18.28 -11.49 2.45
CA ASP A 255 17.17 -11.89 1.59
C ASP A 255 16.24 -10.68 1.38
N PRO A 256 16.57 -9.79 0.41
CA PRO A 256 15.64 -8.75 0.04
C PRO A 256 14.40 -9.39 -0.56
N PHE A 257 13.22 -8.92 -0.18
CA PHE A 257 11.99 -9.39 -0.76
C PHE A 257 11.14 -8.23 -1.28
N LEU A 258 10.45 -8.52 -2.35
CA LEU A 258 9.42 -7.67 -2.94
C LEU A 258 8.15 -8.50 -3.01
N ARG A 259 7.07 -8.01 -2.39
CA ARG A 259 5.79 -8.69 -2.38
C ARG A 259 4.69 -7.75 -2.88
N LEU A 260 3.93 -8.22 -3.85
CA LEU A 260 2.68 -7.61 -4.27
C LEU A 260 1.52 -8.39 -3.66
N SER A 261 0.60 -7.71 -2.99
CA SER A 261 -0.58 -8.33 -2.39
C SER A 261 -1.84 -7.59 -2.80
N SER A 262 -2.95 -8.30 -2.85
CA SER A 262 -4.31 -7.73 -2.97
C SER A 262 -4.88 -7.25 -1.62
N THR A 263 -4.12 -7.40 -0.54
CA THR A 263 -4.41 -6.85 0.78
C THR A 263 -3.81 -5.45 0.86
N ALA A 264 -4.49 -4.49 1.50
CA ALA A 264 -4.01 -3.11 1.52
C ALA A 264 -2.74 -2.95 2.35
N ILE A 265 -2.66 -3.60 3.51
CA ILE A 265 -1.54 -3.45 4.43
C ILE A 265 -0.92 -4.82 4.66
N VAL A 266 0.35 -4.94 4.33
CA VAL A 266 1.18 -6.09 4.66
C VAL A 266 2.52 -5.57 5.16
N VAL A 267 2.77 -5.71 6.45
CA VAL A 267 4.07 -5.44 7.06
C VAL A 267 4.68 -6.78 7.43
N ALA A 268 5.73 -7.15 6.75
CA ALA A 268 6.42 -8.41 6.99
C ALA A 268 7.51 -8.24 8.05
N LYS A 269 7.79 -9.29 8.81
CA LYS A 269 8.85 -9.32 9.82
C LYS A 269 10.11 -9.99 9.31
N THR A 270 9.93 -11.07 8.58
CA THR A 270 10.99 -11.83 7.90
C THR A 270 10.44 -12.36 6.59
N THR A 271 11.31 -12.90 5.75
CA THR A 271 10.89 -13.54 4.52
C THR A 271 9.81 -14.60 4.83
N GLY A 272 8.60 -14.38 4.35
CA GLY A 272 7.47 -15.29 4.52
C GLY A 272 6.69 -15.21 5.83
N VAL A 273 7.06 -14.31 6.77
CA VAL A 273 6.33 -14.10 8.02
C VAL A 273 5.71 -12.71 8.02
N ASP A 274 4.40 -12.64 7.94
CA ASP A 274 3.66 -11.39 8.02
C ASP A 274 3.45 -10.98 9.47
N HIS A 275 3.83 -9.75 9.79
CA HIS A 275 3.73 -9.16 11.12
C HIS A 275 2.40 -8.43 11.34
N VAL A 276 1.95 -7.75 10.30
CA VAL A 276 0.65 -7.08 10.24
C VAL A 276 0.04 -7.33 8.87
N ILE A 277 -1.21 -7.77 8.86
CA ILE A 277 -2.03 -7.88 7.64
C ILE A 277 -3.33 -7.14 7.91
N GLY A 278 -3.66 -6.17 7.06
CA GLY A 278 -4.88 -5.40 7.14
C GLY A 278 -5.56 -5.22 5.79
N GLU A 279 -6.84 -5.52 5.72
CA GLU A 279 -7.69 -5.32 4.55
C GLU A 279 -8.59 -4.10 4.76
N ILE A 280 -8.61 -3.17 3.82
CA ILE A 280 -9.60 -2.09 3.81
C ILE A 280 -10.93 -2.70 3.39
N THR A 281 -11.88 -2.77 4.32
CA THR A 281 -13.15 -3.46 4.13
C THR A 281 -14.27 -2.51 3.72
N ASP A 282 -14.22 -1.28 4.21
CA ASP A 282 -15.30 -0.32 4.00
C ASP A 282 -14.78 1.13 4.05
N PHE A 283 -15.39 1.97 3.22
CA PHE A 283 -15.29 3.42 3.27
C PHE A 283 -16.59 3.96 3.85
N ASP A 284 -16.56 4.27 5.13
CA ASP A 284 -17.71 4.70 5.93
C ASP A 284 -18.40 5.93 5.34
N THR A 285 -19.65 6.14 5.72
CA THR A 285 -20.36 7.40 5.48
C THR A 285 -19.72 8.57 6.23
N ARG A 286 -19.03 8.29 7.34
CA ARG A 286 -18.13 9.21 8.04
C ARG A 286 -16.85 9.40 7.22
N PRO A 287 -16.14 10.52 7.38
CA PRO A 287 -14.88 10.75 6.67
C PRO A 287 -13.79 9.83 7.21
N GLY A 288 -13.70 8.64 6.64
CA GLY A 288 -12.75 7.62 7.04
C GLY A 288 -12.97 6.29 6.33
N PHE A 289 -12.28 5.28 6.81
CA PHE A 289 -12.37 3.91 6.31
C PHE A 289 -12.06 2.90 7.43
N ASN A 290 -12.55 1.69 7.25
CA ASN A 290 -12.29 0.58 8.16
C ASN A 290 -11.19 -0.32 7.61
N ILE A 291 -10.28 -0.75 8.47
CA ILE A 291 -9.32 -1.81 8.20
C ILE A 291 -9.66 -2.99 9.11
N ASN A 292 -9.83 -4.16 8.51
CA ASN A 292 -9.89 -5.42 9.25
C ASN A 292 -8.49 -6.02 9.33
N TYR A 293 -7.91 -6.05 10.51
CA TYR A 293 -6.63 -6.68 10.76
C TYR A 293 -6.81 -8.17 11.02
N THR A 294 -6.30 -9.01 10.12
CA THR A 294 -6.29 -10.47 10.26
C THR A 294 -5.04 -10.97 10.97
N THR A 295 -3.97 -10.16 10.94
CA THR A 295 -2.75 -10.37 11.71
C THR A 295 -2.36 -9.03 12.32
N ALA A 296 -2.04 -9.02 13.60
CA ALA A 296 -1.65 -7.82 14.34
C ALA A 296 -0.38 -8.08 15.15
N SER A 297 0.42 -7.03 15.31
CA SER A 297 1.63 -7.04 16.12
C SER A 297 1.38 -6.41 17.49
N SER A 298 2.09 -6.84 18.50
CA SER A 298 2.14 -6.16 19.80
C SER A 298 2.72 -4.73 19.72
N SER A 299 3.45 -4.44 18.66
CA SER A 299 4.02 -3.11 18.37
C SER A 299 3.27 -2.42 17.25
N VAL A 300 2.95 -1.15 17.46
CA VAL A 300 2.26 -0.31 16.47
C VAL A 300 3.22 0.02 15.33
N CYS A 301 2.79 -0.21 14.10
CA CYS A 301 3.45 0.31 12.91
C CYS A 301 2.84 1.66 12.53
N ARG A 302 3.66 2.62 12.11
CA ARG A 302 3.22 3.97 11.76
C ARG A 302 3.27 4.22 10.27
N GLY A 303 2.38 5.07 9.83
CA GLY A 303 2.34 5.48 8.44
C GLY A 303 1.41 6.67 8.22
N TRP A 304 1.19 6.95 6.96
CA TRP A 304 0.28 7.99 6.54
C TRP A 304 -0.66 7.49 5.45
N VAL A 305 -1.77 8.15 5.34
CA VAL A 305 -2.78 7.90 4.31
C VAL A 305 -3.31 9.21 3.75
N LEU A 306 -3.31 9.32 2.42
CA LEU A 306 -3.95 10.38 1.66
C LEU A 306 -5.30 9.89 1.16
N GLY A 307 -6.37 10.53 1.60
CA GLY A 307 -7.73 10.26 1.19
C GLY A 307 -8.17 11.19 0.06
N PHE A 308 -8.88 10.63 -0.90
CA PHE A 308 -9.50 11.33 -2.03
C PHE A 308 -11.02 11.38 -1.79
N ALA A 309 -11.58 12.58 -1.68
CA ALA A 309 -12.98 12.77 -1.37
C ALA A 309 -13.89 12.70 -2.62
N ASP A 310 -15.15 12.34 -2.40
CA ASP A 310 -16.19 12.40 -3.43
C ASP A 310 -16.67 13.83 -3.63
N THR A 311 -16.25 14.44 -4.72
CA THR A 311 -16.67 15.80 -5.10
C THR A 311 -17.91 15.83 -6.00
N SER A 312 -18.40 14.68 -6.45
CA SER A 312 -19.49 14.59 -7.43
C SER A 312 -20.85 15.12 -6.93
N ARG A 313 -21.09 15.04 -5.60
CA ARG A 313 -22.34 15.52 -5.00
C ARG A 313 -22.49 17.04 -4.94
N ARG A 314 -21.41 17.80 -5.04
CA ARG A 314 -21.49 19.28 -5.02
C ARG A 314 -22.01 19.87 -6.32
N ARG A 315 -21.83 19.21 -7.46
CA ARG A 315 -22.33 19.71 -8.76
C ARG A 315 -23.86 19.70 -8.88
N ARG A 316 -24.56 18.85 -8.12
CA ARG A 316 -26.04 18.76 -8.20
C ARG A 316 -26.80 19.82 -7.37
N ARG A 317 -26.14 20.52 -6.44
CA ARG A 317 -26.81 21.57 -5.62
C ARG A 317 -26.72 22.98 -6.22
N GLY A 318 -25.90 23.20 -7.26
CA GLY A 318 -25.70 24.52 -7.88
C GLY A 318 -26.54 24.79 -9.14
N SER A 319 -27.34 23.84 -9.62
CA SER A 319 -28.08 24.00 -10.90
C SER A 319 -29.59 24.24 -10.78
N ASN A 320 -30.09 24.45 -9.58
CA ASN A 320 -31.50 24.83 -9.36
C ASN A 320 -31.58 26.21 -8.70
N VAL A 321 -31.16 27.24 -9.42
CA VAL A 321 -31.65 28.62 -9.22
C VAL A 321 -31.91 29.16 -10.62
N SER A 322 -33.11 29.03 -11.06
CA SER A 322 -33.75 29.82 -12.13
C SER A 322 -34.62 30.89 -11.52
#